data_b83cadadb908760fccbe1d3ebb972d7f
#
_entry.id   b83cadadb908760fccbe1d3ebb972d7f
#
_cell.length_a   1.000
_cell.length_b   1.000
_cell.length_c   1.000
_cell.angle_alpha   90.00
_cell.angle_beta   90.00
_cell.angle_gamma   90.00
#
_symmetry.space_group_name_H-M   'P 1'
#
loop_
_entity.id
_entity.type
_entity.pdbx_description
1 polymer ?
#
loop_
_entity_poly.entity_id
_entity_poly.type
_entity_poly.pdbx_seq_one_letter_code
_entity_poly.pdbx_strand_id
1 'polypeptide(L)'
;MKLTRADKEAIKMGNAGYILNKGAELYRNENFKEAIEYYRLASTMGSDIATSNLGYCYLYGRNVEANVDLAISYFELAANRGNVDALYKLGDIYSSDKWKLKDNELSLYYYQLAANILIGCDWSKEDAIAFNEELEEYPSLCYALARELMPGGNLKTSLDQAYQFLLHAEQGFFHEILNGATYYKKNLNKVTVLLQDDIFDEIRDDYDYLFDEDDDDLLYDAFEGDNSVFF
;
A
#
# COMPACT_ATOMS: atom_id res chain seq x y z
N MET A 1 -21.66 20.82 7.90
CA MET A 1 -21.41 21.05 6.43
C MET A 1 -22.65 21.62 5.75
N LYS A 2 -22.50 22.61 4.87
CA LYS A 2 -23.60 23.15 4.05
C LYS A 2 -23.48 22.60 2.62
N LEU A 3 -24.40 21.70 2.24
CA LEU A 3 -24.41 21.08 0.92
C LEU A 3 -24.81 22.09 -0.17
N THR A 4 -24.05 22.12 -1.25
CA THR A 4 -24.36 22.88 -2.47
C THR A 4 -25.53 22.22 -3.25
N ARG A 5 -26.02 22.89 -4.29
CA ARG A 5 -27.02 22.30 -5.18
C ARG A 5 -26.47 21.06 -5.90
N ALA A 6 -25.21 21.12 -6.35
CA ALA A 6 -24.55 20.00 -7.01
C ALA A 6 -24.37 18.79 -6.07
N ASP A 7 -24.01 19.02 -4.79
CA ASP A 7 -23.90 17.94 -3.80
C ASP A 7 -25.24 17.22 -3.61
N LYS A 8 -26.33 17.96 -3.50
CA LYS A 8 -27.68 17.40 -3.34
C LYS A 8 -28.10 16.59 -4.56
N GLU A 9 -27.72 17.04 -5.75
CA GLU A 9 -27.98 16.33 -7.00
C GLU A 9 -27.15 15.04 -7.09
N ALA A 10 -25.87 15.08 -6.73
CA ALA A 10 -25.00 13.91 -6.66
C ALA A 10 -25.53 12.86 -5.67
N ILE A 11 -25.98 13.29 -4.49
CA ILE A 11 -26.61 12.40 -3.49
C ILE A 11 -27.86 11.75 -4.07
N LYS A 12 -28.73 12.54 -4.71
CA LYS A 12 -29.98 12.03 -5.34
C LYS A 12 -29.69 11.00 -6.42
N MET A 13 -28.59 11.18 -7.16
CA MET A 13 -28.14 10.26 -8.23
C MET A 13 -27.35 9.06 -7.71
N GLY A 14 -27.07 8.98 -6.42
CA GLY A 14 -26.22 7.93 -5.85
C GLY A 14 -24.74 8.06 -6.26
N ASN A 15 -24.29 9.23 -6.72
CA ASN A 15 -22.91 9.46 -7.17
C ASN A 15 -21.98 9.68 -5.98
N ALA A 16 -21.59 8.58 -5.33
CA ALA A 16 -20.65 8.60 -4.21
C ALA A 16 -19.25 9.10 -4.61
N GLY A 17 -18.84 8.84 -5.86
CA GLY A 17 -17.54 9.29 -6.39
C GLY A 17 -17.41 10.81 -6.44
N TYR A 18 -18.46 11.53 -6.83
CA TYR A 18 -18.46 13.00 -6.79
C TYR A 18 -18.25 13.53 -5.35
N ILE A 19 -18.95 12.93 -4.39
CA ILE A 19 -18.87 13.33 -2.98
C ILE A 19 -17.49 12.99 -2.40
N LEU A 20 -16.94 11.82 -2.73
CA LEU A 20 -15.57 11.41 -2.39
C LEU A 20 -14.53 12.41 -2.91
N ASN A 21 -14.59 12.73 -4.23
CA ASN A 21 -13.62 13.63 -4.87
C ASN A 21 -13.62 15.01 -4.23
N LYS A 22 -14.77 15.51 -3.84
CA LYS A 22 -14.89 16.77 -3.12
C LYS A 22 -14.27 16.71 -1.73
N GLY A 23 -14.44 15.60 -1.01
CA GLY A 23 -13.75 15.33 0.25
C GLY A 23 -12.23 15.30 0.07
N ALA A 24 -11.74 14.64 -0.98
CA ALA A 24 -10.33 14.56 -1.30
C ALA A 24 -9.71 15.93 -1.68
N GLU A 25 -10.44 16.76 -2.42
CA GLU A 25 -10.03 18.13 -2.70
C GLU A 25 -9.90 18.97 -1.43
N LEU A 26 -10.88 18.91 -0.55
CA LEU A 26 -10.87 19.60 0.73
C LEU A 26 -9.72 19.11 1.63
N TYR A 27 -9.45 17.80 1.62
CA TYR A 27 -8.35 17.20 2.37
C TYR A 27 -6.97 17.71 1.88
N ARG A 28 -6.76 17.76 0.55
CA ARG A 28 -5.52 18.33 -0.05
C ARG A 28 -5.32 19.79 0.29
N ASN A 29 -6.42 20.55 0.44
CA ASN A 29 -6.41 21.95 0.86
C ASN A 29 -6.39 22.11 2.40
N GLU A 30 -6.08 21.04 3.14
CA GLU A 30 -6.01 21.00 4.62
C GLU A 30 -7.31 21.36 5.36
N ASN A 31 -8.43 21.46 4.63
CA ASN A 31 -9.75 21.65 5.24
C ASN A 31 -10.31 20.31 5.74
N PHE A 32 -9.60 19.70 6.67
CA PHE A 32 -9.87 18.35 7.18
C PHE A 32 -11.26 18.22 7.80
N LYS A 33 -11.77 19.27 8.44
CA LYS A 33 -13.10 19.25 9.07
C LYS A 33 -14.20 18.97 8.04
N GLU A 34 -14.20 19.72 6.94
CA GLU A 34 -15.20 19.53 5.89
C GLU A 34 -14.92 18.26 5.10
N ALA A 35 -13.65 17.93 4.84
CA ALA A 35 -13.27 16.68 4.18
C ALA A 35 -13.87 15.46 4.88
N ILE A 36 -13.76 15.36 6.21
CA ILE A 36 -14.32 14.27 7.00
C ILE A 36 -15.84 14.17 6.84
N GLU A 37 -16.54 15.30 6.80
CA GLU A 37 -18.00 15.29 6.59
C GLU A 37 -18.37 14.76 5.20
N TYR A 38 -17.61 15.12 4.16
CA TYR A 38 -17.78 14.56 2.82
C TYR A 38 -17.42 13.08 2.76
N TYR A 39 -16.34 12.65 3.40
CA TYR A 39 -15.98 11.23 3.47
C TYR A 39 -17.04 10.41 4.20
N ARG A 40 -17.61 10.91 5.31
CA ARG A 40 -18.73 10.25 5.99
C ARG A 40 -19.93 10.08 5.07
N LEU A 41 -20.27 11.14 4.33
CA LEU A 41 -21.39 11.09 3.38
C LEU A 41 -21.12 10.08 2.28
N ALA A 42 -19.94 10.12 1.62
CA ALA A 42 -19.58 9.17 0.59
C ALA A 42 -19.54 7.72 1.11
N SER A 43 -19.03 7.50 2.33
CA SER A 43 -19.02 6.20 3.00
C SER A 43 -20.42 5.65 3.24
N THR A 44 -21.38 6.50 3.66
CA THR A 44 -22.81 6.10 3.81
C THR A 44 -23.45 5.79 2.45
N MET A 45 -22.93 6.34 1.35
CA MET A 45 -23.35 6.04 -0.01
C MET A 45 -22.64 4.80 -0.60
N GLY A 46 -21.83 4.10 0.21
CA GLY A 46 -21.20 2.84 -0.15
C GLY A 46 -19.76 2.96 -0.65
N SER A 47 -19.15 4.16 -0.67
CA SER A 47 -17.74 4.31 -1.07
C SER A 47 -16.81 3.64 -0.05
N ASP A 48 -16.09 2.62 -0.49
CA ASP A 48 -15.04 1.93 0.25
C ASP A 48 -13.82 2.84 0.44
N ILE A 49 -13.40 3.58 -0.61
CA ILE A 49 -12.31 4.55 -0.56
C ILE A 49 -12.59 5.64 0.47
N ALA A 50 -13.82 6.21 0.49
CA ALA A 50 -14.18 7.20 1.50
C ALA A 50 -14.15 6.62 2.92
N THR A 51 -14.53 5.35 3.05
CA THR A 51 -14.48 4.63 4.32
C THR A 51 -13.04 4.42 4.79
N SER A 52 -12.13 4.03 3.88
CA SER A 52 -10.69 3.93 4.15
C SER A 52 -10.10 5.29 4.54
N ASN A 53 -10.45 6.38 3.82
CA ASN A 53 -10.01 7.74 4.14
C ASN A 53 -10.44 8.20 5.54
N LEU A 54 -11.61 7.78 6.03
CA LEU A 54 -12.00 8.02 7.42
C LEU A 54 -11.08 7.27 8.39
N GLY A 55 -10.72 6.02 8.08
CA GLY A 55 -9.72 5.27 8.83
C GLY A 55 -8.41 6.04 8.97
N TYR A 56 -7.88 6.58 7.88
CA TYR A 56 -6.69 7.43 7.90
C TYR A 56 -6.87 8.70 8.74
N CYS A 57 -8.02 9.37 8.65
CA CYS A 57 -8.29 10.56 9.46
C CYS A 57 -8.22 10.26 10.97
N TYR A 58 -8.79 9.15 11.41
CA TYR A 58 -8.75 8.74 12.81
C TYR A 58 -7.39 8.17 13.22
N LEU A 59 -6.70 7.46 12.34
CA LEU A 59 -5.37 6.90 12.63
C LEU A 59 -4.35 8.00 12.93
N TYR A 60 -4.40 9.09 12.16
CA TYR A 60 -3.44 10.20 12.25
C TYR A 60 -3.96 11.46 12.94
N GLY A 61 -5.18 11.45 13.44
CA GLY A 61 -5.76 12.58 14.15
C GLY A 61 -5.98 13.82 13.28
N ARG A 62 -6.46 13.66 12.04
CA ARG A 62 -6.71 14.77 11.11
C ARG A 62 -8.00 15.51 11.49
N ASN A 63 -7.87 16.60 12.24
CA ASN A 63 -8.99 17.40 12.81
C ASN A 63 -9.99 16.58 13.64
N VAL A 64 -9.58 15.43 14.13
CA VAL A 64 -10.26 14.57 15.11
C VAL A 64 -9.22 14.05 16.09
N GLU A 65 -9.63 13.62 17.28
CA GLU A 65 -8.71 12.92 18.17
C GLU A 65 -8.26 11.60 17.53
N ALA A 66 -6.95 11.32 17.58
CA ALA A 66 -6.42 10.08 17.05
C ALA A 66 -6.98 8.88 17.84
N ASN A 67 -7.53 7.92 17.12
CA ASN A 67 -8.15 6.73 17.70
C ASN A 67 -7.89 5.53 16.80
N VAL A 68 -6.95 4.68 17.20
CA VAL A 68 -6.55 3.52 16.40
C VAL A 68 -7.67 2.47 16.31
N ASP A 69 -8.44 2.25 17.37
CA ASP A 69 -9.51 1.24 17.36
C ASP A 69 -10.62 1.65 16.39
N LEU A 70 -10.98 2.93 16.38
CA LEU A 70 -11.94 3.45 15.43
C LEU A 70 -11.40 3.44 14.00
N ALA A 71 -10.10 3.72 13.81
CA ALA A 71 -9.45 3.61 12.50
C ALA A 71 -9.50 2.17 11.97
N ILE A 72 -9.18 1.17 12.81
CA ILE A 72 -9.29 -0.25 12.48
C ILE A 72 -10.72 -0.58 12.03
N SER A 73 -11.74 -0.16 12.81
CA SER A 73 -13.14 -0.41 12.46
C SER A 73 -13.53 0.16 11.09
N TYR A 74 -12.99 1.33 10.71
CA TYR A 74 -13.21 1.90 9.38
C TYR A 74 -12.45 1.14 8.30
N PHE A 75 -11.21 0.72 8.55
CA PHE A 75 -10.45 -0.08 7.61
C PHE A 75 -11.09 -1.47 7.41
N GLU A 76 -11.55 -2.14 8.47
CA GLU A 76 -12.29 -3.40 8.36
C GLU A 76 -13.56 -3.25 7.52
N LEU A 77 -14.30 -2.16 7.73
CA LEU A 77 -15.50 -1.87 6.93
C LEU A 77 -15.17 -1.63 5.46
N ALA A 78 -14.06 -0.96 5.16
CA ALA A 78 -13.60 -0.75 3.79
C ALA A 78 -13.08 -2.05 3.17
N ALA A 79 -12.30 -2.84 3.91
CA ALA A 79 -11.78 -4.14 3.52
C ALA A 79 -12.91 -5.13 3.17
N ASN A 80 -13.98 -5.17 3.96
CA ASN A 80 -15.17 -5.97 3.68
C ASN A 80 -15.91 -5.57 2.38
N ARG A 81 -15.59 -4.40 1.83
CA ARG A 81 -16.06 -3.93 0.53
C ARG A 81 -15.03 -4.12 -0.60
N GLY A 82 -13.93 -4.81 -0.33
CA GLY A 82 -12.88 -5.11 -1.29
C GLY A 82 -11.81 -4.03 -1.43
N ASN A 83 -11.71 -3.08 -0.49
CA ASN A 83 -10.69 -2.04 -0.54
C ASN A 83 -9.32 -2.60 -0.14
N VAL A 84 -8.40 -2.68 -1.10
CA VAL A 84 -7.05 -3.24 -0.92
C VAL A 84 -6.19 -2.35 -0.02
N ASP A 85 -6.27 -1.02 -0.16
CA ASP A 85 -5.55 -0.08 0.72
C ASP A 85 -5.89 -0.28 2.20
N ALA A 86 -7.16 -0.58 2.48
CA ALA A 86 -7.62 -0.84 3.84
C ALA A 86 -7.05 -2.15 4.39
N LEU A 87 -7.02 -3.22 3.59
CA LEU A 87 -6.39 -4.49 3.95
C LEU A 87 -4.90 -4.31 4.22
N TYR A 88 -4.20 -3.64 3.29
CA TYR A 88 -2.80 -3.31 3.43
C TYR A 88 -2.54 -2.52 4.73
N LYS A 89 -3.37 -1.51 5.00
CA LYS A 89 -3.22 -0.67 6.21
C LYS A 89 -3.50 -1.42 7.51
N LEU A 90 -4.42 -2.37 7.52
CA LEU A 90 -4.62 -3.29 8.64
C LEU A 90 -3.36 -4.14 8.88
N GLY A 91 -2.78 -4.71 7.82
CA GLY A 91 -1.50 -5.40 7.89
C GLY A 91 -0.39 -4.55 8.51
N ASP A 92 -0.26 -3.30 8.06
CA ASP A 92 0.71 -2.32 8.61
C ASP A 92 0.49 -2.04 10.11
N ILE A 93 -0.76 -1.88 10.54
CA ILE A 93 -1.10 -1.58 11.94
C ILE A 93 -0.65 -2.75 12.82
N TYR A 94 -0.96 -3.98 12.42
CA TYR A 94 -0.63 -5.17 13.19
C TYR A 94 0.85 -5.60 13.07
N SER A 95 1.58 -5.18 12.03
CA SER A 95 3.04 -5.42 11.93
C SER A 95 3.87 -4.48 12.79
N SER A 96 3.30 -3.32 13.16
CA SER A 96 4.04 -2.21 13.76
C SER A 96 3.93 -2.17 15.27
N ASP A 97 5.07 -1.97 15.95
CA ASP A 97 5.09 -1.69 17.40
C ASP A 97 4.51 -0.32 17.77
N LYS A 98 4.34 0.57 16.78
CA LYS A 98 3.86 1.96 16.98
C LYS A 98 2.51 2.05 17.68
N TRP A 99 1.61 1.13 17.34
CA TRP A 99 0.23 1.16 17.82
C TRP A 99 0.00 0.29 19.03
N LYS A 100 1.01 -0.49 19.48
CA LYS A 100 0.95 -1.47 20.58
C LYS A 100 -0.10 -2.57 20.37
N LEU A 101 -0.38 -2.89 19.12
CA LEU A 101 -1.35 -3.89 18.68
C LEU A 101 -0.68 -4.98 17.83
N LYS A 102 0.66 -5.11 17.95
CA LYS A 102 1.43 -6.02 17.12
C LYS A 102 0.94 -7.44 17.23
N ASP A 103 0.56 -7.98 16.08
CA ASP A 103 0.14 -9.36 15.87
C ASP A 103 0.61 -9.80 14.47
N ASN A 104 1.68 -10.57 14.42
CA ASN A 104 2.29 -10.97 13.15
C ASN A 104 1.37 -11.90 12.33
N GLU A 105 0.57 -12.76 12.98
CA GLU A 105 -0.36 -13.67 12.29
C GLU A 105 -1.49 -12.87 11.63
N LEU A 106 -2.04 -11.91 12.35
CA LEU A 106 -3.11 -11.05 11.85
C LEU A 106 -2.60 -10.10 10.76
N SER A 107 -1.38 -9.55 10.93
CA SER A 107 -0.71 -8.75 9.90
C SER A 107 -0.58 -9.53 8.60
N LEU A 108 -0.01 -10.75 8.69
CA LEU A 108 0.18 -11.62 7.53
C LEU A 108 -1.14 -11.99 6.87
N TYR A 109 -2.16 -12.29 7.64
CA TYR A 109 -3.50 -12.59 7.13
C TYR A 109 -4.04 -11.45 6.24
N TYR A 110 -3.93 -10.19 6.71
CA TYR A 110 -4.41 -9.05 5.93
C TYR A 110 -3.57 -8.79 4.67
N TYR A 111 -2.25 -8.96 4.73
CA TYR A 111 -1.39 -8.84 3.55
C TYR A 111 -1.70 -9.93 2.51
N GLN A 112 -1.94 -11.17 2.94
CA GLN A 112 -2.33 -12.25 2.04
C GLN A 112 -3.69 -11.98 1.37
N LEU A 113 -4.68 -11.46 2.12
CA LEU A 113 -5.96 -11.07 1.54
C LEU A 113 -5.81 -9.96 0.49
N ALA A 114 -4.98 -8.96 0.76
CA ALA A 114 -4.71 -7.88 -0.19
C ALA A 114 -4.07 -8.43 -1.47
N ALA A 115 -3.05 -9.26 -1.33
CA ALA A 115 -2.37 -9.90 -2.47
C ALA A 115 -3.32 -10.78 -3.29
N ASN A 116 -4.19 -11.57 -2.65
CA ASN A 116 -5.16 -12.40 -3.35
C ASN A 116 -6.14 -11.58 -4.20
N ILE A 117 -6.54 -10.39 -3.74
CA ILE A 117 -7.41 -9.50 -4.52
C ILE A 117 -6.66 -8.92 -5.71
N LEU A 118 -5.42 -8.44 -5.51
CA LEU A 118 -4.59 -7.84 -6.56
C LEU A 118 -4.24 -8.85 -7.65
N ILE A 119 -3.87 -10.08 -7.27
CA ILE A 119 -3.48 -11.14 -8.21
C ILE A 119 -4.72 -11.82 -8.82
N GLY A 120 -5.88 -11.69 -8.18
CA GLY A 120 -7.13 -12.30 -8.63
C GLY A 120 -7.24 -13.79 -8.36
N CYS A 121 -6.31 -14.37 -7.58
CA CYS A 121 -6.28 -15.78 -7.21
C CYS A 121 -5.59 -16.00 -5.85
N ASP A 122 -5.60 -17.24 -5.36
CA ASP A 122 -4.81 -17.62 -4.19
C ASP A 122 -3.34 -17.80 -4.60
N TRP A 123 -2.58 -16.72 -4.58
CA TRP A 123 -1.18 -16.66 -5.01
C TRP A 123 -0.28 -17.68 -4.29
N SER A 124 -0.64 -18.10 -3.08
CA SER A 124 0.14 -19.11 -2.33
C SER A 124 0.11 -20.50 -2.97
N LYS A 125 -0.76 -20.72 -3.95
CA LYS A 125 -0.91 -21.97 -4.71
C LYS A 125 -0.35 -21.89 -6.13
N GLU A 126 0.02 -20.71 -6.58
CA GLU A 126 0.62 -20.49 -7.89
C GLU A 126 2.13 -20.77 -7.83
N ASP A 127 2.66 -21.43 -8.86
CA ASP A 127 4.11 -21.69 -8.98
C ASP A 127 4.87 -20.40 -9.33
N ALA A 128 4.22 -19.46 -10.00
CA ALA A 128 4.75 -18.14 -10.34
C ALA A 128 3.68 -17.08 -10.12
N ILE A 129 4.05 -15.97 -9.52
CA ILE A 129 3.19 -14.79 -9.45
C ILE A 129 3.22 -14.15 -10.83
N ALA A 130 2.08 -14.17 -11.54
CA ALA A 130 2.00 -13.46 -12.80
C ALA A 130 2.35 -11.99 -12.59
N PHE A 131 3.19 -11.45 -13.47
CA PHE A 131 3.53 -10.03 -13.46
C PHE A 131 2.23 -9.22 -13.49
N ASN A 132 1.94 -8.53 -12.40
CA ASN A 132 0.75 -7.70 -12.26
C ASN A 132 1.20 -6.30 -11.84
N GLU A 133 1.15 -5.35 -12.77
CA GLU A 133 1.52 -3.95 -12.53
C GLU A 133 0.78 -3.34 -11.33
N GLU A 134 -0.42 -3.84 -10.99
CA GLU A 134 -1.15 -3.38 -9.81
C GLU A 134 -0.41 -3.66 -8.49
N LEU A 135 0.48 -4.65 -8.43
CA LEU A 135 1.32 -4.93 -7.25
C LEU A 135 2.33 -3.81 -6.99
N GLU A 136 2.77 -3.11 -8.01
CA GLU A 136 3.72 -2.00 -7.90
C GLU A 136 3.11 -0.78 -7.18
N GLU A 137 1.78 -0.64 -7.18
CA GLU A 137 1.08 0.37 -6.38
C GLU A 137 1.17 0.10 -4.86
N TYR A 138 1.59 -1.13 -4.47
CA TYR A 138 1.66 -1.59 -3.07
C TYR A 138 3.06 -2.10 -2.69
N PRO A 139 4.14 -1.34 -2.91
CA PRO A 139 5.51 -1.83 -2.74
C PRO A 139 5.82 -2.32 -1.31
N SER A 140 5.24 -1.69 -0.30
CA SER A 140 5.44 -2.11 1.09
C SER A 140 4.75 -3.44 1.40
N LEU A 141 3.63 -3.76 0.75
CA LEU A 141 2.96 -5.07 0.83
C LEU A 141 3.85 -6.13 0.21
N CYS A 142 4.34 -5.89 -1.01
CA CYS A 142 5.23 -6.81 -1.72
C CYS A 142 6.49 -7.09 -0.90
N TYR A 143 7.13 -6.06 -0.36
CA TYR A 143 8.29 -6.20 0.50
C TYR A 143 7.99 -7.02 1.78
N ALA A 144 6.82 -6.81 2.40
CA ALA A 144 6.43 -7.56 3.60
C ALA A 144 6.23 -9.05 3.29
N LEU A 145 5.50 -9.39 2.21
CA LEU A 145 5.27 -10.78 1.80
C LEU A 145 6.58 -11.48 1.39
N ALA A 146 7.44 -10.80 0.64
CA ALA A 146 8.76 -11.33 0.28
C ALA A 146 9.54 -11.77 1.52
N ARG A 147 9.61 -10.95 2.55
CA ARG A 147 10.30 -11.27 3.80
C ARG A 147 9.71 -12.48 4.52
N GLU A 148 8.40 -12.64 4.48
CA GLU A 148 7.72 -13.78 5.11
C GLU A 148 7.92 -15.09 4.34
N LEU A 149 8.25 -15.03 3.03
CA LEU A 149 8.58 -16.18 2.18
C LEU A 149 10.06 -16.57 2.23
N MET A 150 10.93 -15.70 2.74
CA MET A 150 12.36 -15.99 2.92
C MET A 150 12.61 -16.89 4.12
N PRO A 151 13.81 -17.53 4.23
CA PRO A 151 14.19 -18.33 5.40
C PRO A 151 14.08 -17.52 6.69
N GLY A 152 13.36 -18.06 7.67
CA GLY A 152 13.08 -17.39 8.95
C GLY A 152 11.80 -16.54 8.99
N GLY A 153 11.10 -16.42 7.89
CA GLY A 153 9.73 -15.87 7.84
C GLY A 153 8.67 -16.88 8.33
N ASN A 154 7.42 -16.44 8.35
CA ASN A 154 6.29 -17.25 8.87
C ASN A 154 5.56 -18.05 7.78
N LEU A 155 5.83 -17.78 6.49
CA LEU A 155 5.26 -18.54 5.37
C LEU A 155 6.14 -19.71 4.99
N LYS A 156 5.55 -20.66 4.23
CA LYS A 156 6.35 -21.71 3.59
C LYS A 156 7.36 -21.03 2.67
N THR A 157 8.64 -21.27 2.91
CA THR A 157 9.73 -20.69 2.12
C THR A 157 9.56 -20.97 0.64
N SER A 158 9.56 -19.92 -0.16
CA SER A 158 9.56 -19.92 -1.61
C SER A 158 10.40 -18.75 -2.08
N LEU A 159 11.65 -19.04 -2.45
CA LEU A 159 12.59 -18.01 -2.89
C LEU A 159 12.18 -17.39 -4.22
N ASP A 160 11.62 -18.16 -5.13
CA ASP A 160 11.11 -17.67 -6.41
C ASP A 160 9.99 -16.62 -6.20
N GLN A 161 8.96 -16.97 -5.40
CA GLN A 161 7.90 -16.01 -5.07
C GLN A 161 8.43 -14.81 -4.28
N ALA A 162 9.39 -15.02 -3.37
CA ALA A 162 10.01 -13.92 -2.62
C ALA A 162 10.73 -12.95 -3.57
N TYR A 163 11.46 -13.48 -4.54
CA TYR A 163 12.17 -12.69 -5.55
C TYR A 163 11.20 -11.87 -6.41
N GLN A 164 10.13 -12.49 -6.93
CA GLN A 164 9.09 -11.80 -7.69
C GLN A 164 8.45 -10.65 -6.89
N PHE A 165 8.09 -10.87 -5.64
CA PHE A 165 7.57 -9.80 -4.79
C PHE A 165 8.60 -8.70 -4.51
N LEU A 166 9.90 -9.03 -4.41
CA LEU A 166 10.95 -8.01 -4.27
C LEU A 166 11.07 -7.17 -5.52
N LEU A 167 10.96 -7.75 -6.73
CA LEU A 167 10.96 -7.01 -7.99
C LEU A 167 9.81 -6.00 -8.04
N HIS A 168 8.58 -6.41 -7.74
CA HIS A 168 7.44 -5.49 -7.67
C HIS A 168 7.64 -4.40 -6.60
N ALA A 169 8.23 -4.75 -5.46
CA ALA A 169 8.53 -3.77 -4.41
C ALA A 169 9.56 -2.74 -4.87
N GLU A 170 10.60 -3.16 -5.59
CA GLU A 170 11.63 -2.28 -6.13
C GLU A 170 11.04 -1.27 -7.10
N GLN A 171 10.32 -1.74 -8.11
CA GLN A 171 9.67 -0.90 -9.10
C GLN A 171 8.68 0.08 -8.46
N GLY A 172 7.84 -0.40 -7.57
CA GLY A 172 6.85 0.46 -6.91
C GLY A 172 7.50 1.52 -6.02
N PHE A 173 8.53 1.20 -5.22
CA PHE A 173 9.24 2.20 -4.44
C PHE A 173 9.97 3.21 -5.32
N PHE A 174 10.50 2.77 -6.46
CA PHE A 174 11.14 3.64 -7.42
C PHE A 174 10.13 4.65 -8.02
N HIS A 175 8.97 4.17 -8.50
CA HIS A 175 7.90 5.02 -9.00
C HIS A 175 7.40 6.04 -7.95
N GLU A 176 7.24 5.62 -6.70
CA GLU A 176 6.85 6.51 -5.60
C GLU A 176 7.89 7.62 -5.36
N ILE A 177 9.19 7.29 -5.43
CA ILE A 177 10.27 8.27 -5.27
C ILE A 177 10.28 9.28 -6.42
N LEU A 178 10.10 8.83 -7.66
CA LEU A 178 9.99 9.72 -8.84
C LEU A 178 8.79 10.67 -8.71
N ASN A 179 7.70 10.22 -8.09
CA ASN A 179 6.51 11.02 -7.78
C ASN A 179 6.68 11.93 -6.55
N GLY A 180 7.89 11.99 -5.96
CA GLY A 180 8.26 12.89 -4.87
C GLY A 180 8.18 12.31 -3.46
N ALA A 181 7.85 11.03 -3.30
CA ALA A 181 7.78 10.34 -2.02
C ALA A 181 9.17 9.89 -1.51
N THR A 182 10.10 10.83 -1.35
CA THR A 182 11.52 10.57 -1.04
C THR A 182 11.77 9.79 0.26
N TYR A 183 10.79 9.72 1.15
CA TYR A 183 10.89 8.93 2.38
C TYR A 183 10.96 7.41 2.12
N TYR A 184 10.63 6.94 0.92
CA TYR A 184 10.78 5.54 0.53
C TYR A 184 12.22 5.13 0.11
N LYS A 185 13.17 6.08 -0.08
CA LYS A 185 14.56 5.77 -0.43
C LYS A 185 15.19 4.69 0.47
N LYS A 186 14.93 4.74 1.78
CA LYS A 186 15.42 3.73 2.71
C LYS A 186 14.83 2.33 2.46
N ASN A 187 13.57 2.26 2.04
CA ASN A 187 12.91 1.00 1.75
C ASN A 187 13.40 0.44 0.42
N LEU A 188 13.52 1.28 -0.62
CA LEU A 188 14.11 0.89 -1.89
C LEU A 188 15.50 0.28 -1.69
N ASN A 189 16.41 0.98 -0.99
CA ASN A 189 17.76 0.46 -0.71
C ASN A 189 17.76 -0.91 -0.01
N LYS A 190 16.82 -1.16 0.90
CA LYS A 190 16.70 -2.48 1.55
C LYS A 190 16.27 -3.58 0.57
N VAL A 191 15.36 -3.25 -0.34
CA VAL A 191 14.88 -4.19 -1.37
C VAL A 191 16.01 -4.51 -2.34
N THR A 192 16.70 -3.47 -2.87
CA THR A 192 17.84 -3.65 -3.78
C THR A 192 18.96 -4.50 -3.15
N VAL A 193 19.27 -4.28 -1.87
CA VAL A 193 20.26 -5.11 -1.16
C VAL A 193 19.80 -6.57 -1.04
N LEU A 194 18.51 -6.81 -0.79
CA LEU A 194 17.98 -8.18 -0.73
C LEU A 194 17.98 -8.87 -2.09
N LEU A 195 17.67 -8.16 -3.18
CA LEU A 195 17.71 -8.70 -4.54
C LEU A 195 19.12 -9.13 -4.96
N GLN A 196 20.14 -8.53 -4.37
CA GLN A 196 21.56 -8.86 -4.59
C GLN A 196 22.10 -9.91 -3.64
N ASP A 197 21.29 -10.45 -2.70
CA ASP A 197 21.70 -11.51 -1.78
C ASP A 197 21.98 -12.82 -2.52
N ASP A 198 23.09 -13.49 -2.18
CA ASP A 198 23.53 -14.75 -2.79
C ASP A 198 22.45 -15.85 -2.76
N ILE A 199 21.48 -15.75 -1.86
CA ILE A 199 20.34 -16.68 -1.76
C ILE A 199 19.49 -16.72 -3.04
N PHE A 200 19.57 -15.68 -3.86
CA PHE A 200 18.83 -15.54 -5.12
C PHE A 200 19.67 -15.78 -6.39
N ASP A 201 20.96 -16.17 -6.27
CA ASP A 201 21.85 -16.30 -7.42
C ASP A 201 21.30 -17.23 -8.51
N GLU A 202 20.74 -18.38 -8.12
CA GLU A 202 20.16 -19.35 -9.08
C GLU A 202 18.84 -18.86 -9.73
N ILE A 203 18.15 -17.92 -9.08
CA ILE A 203 16.86 -17.40 -9.54
C ILE A 203 17.04 -16.15 -10.41
N ARG A 204 18.03 -15.33 -10.10
CA ARG A 204 18.30 -14.04 -10.75
C ARG A 204 18.44 -14.17 -12.25
N ASP A 205 19.19 -15.16 -12.71
CA ASP A 205 19.43 -15.42 -14.14
C ASP A 205 18.12 -15.67 -14.92
N ASP A 206 17.09 -16.24 -14.26
CA ASP A 206 15.79 -16.50 -14.88
C ASP A 206 14.97 -15.22 -15.10
N TYR A 207 15.31 -14.12 -14.42
CA TYR A 207 14.60 -12.84 -14.46
C TYR A 207 15.39 -11.70 -15.12
N ASP A 208 16.66 -11.88 -15.46
CA ASP A 208 17.52 -10.84 -16.07
C ASP A 208 16.93 -10.20 -17.35
N TYR A 209 16.07 -10.94 -18.07
CA TYR A 209 15.42 -10.43 -19.29
C TYR A 209 14.31 -9.39 -19.02
N LEU A 210 13.92 -9.19 -17.75
CA LEU A 210 12.87 -8.24 -17.38
C LEU A 210 13.44 -6.82 -17.17
N PHE A 211 14.76 -6.68 -17.10
CA PHE A 211 15.44 -5.40 -16.92
C PHE A 211 16.08 -5.02 -18.24
N ASP A 212 15.51 -4.02 -18.96
CA ASP A 212 16.23 -3.38 -20.07
C ASP A 212 17.38 -2.54 -19.48
N GLU A 213 18.54 -2.54 -20.15
CA GLU A 213 19.76 -1.80 -19.73
C GLU A 213 19.52 -0.29 -19.55
N ASP A 214 18.42 0.25 -20.11
CA ASP A 214 18.05 1.67 -20.03
C ASP A 214 17.50 2.10 -18.66
N ASP A 215 17.01 1.18 -17.82
CA ASP A 215 16.43 1.49 -16.50
C ASP A 215 17.51 1.63 -15.41
N ASP A 216 18.67 1.01 -15.55
CA ASP A 216 19.79 1.11 -14.60
C ASP A 216 20.36 2.54 -14.53
N ASP A 217 20.37 3.29 -15.65
CA ASP A 217 20.82 4.68 -15.67
C ASP A 217 19.89 5.62 -14.90
N LEU A 218 18.58 5.33 -14.90
CA LEU A 218 17.58 6.12 -14.15
C LEU A 218 17.65 5.87 -12.64
N LEU A 219 17.97 4.65 -12.22
CA LEU A 219 18.22 4.30 -10.82
C LEU A 219 19.45 5.03 -10.26
N TYR A 220 20.53 5.11 -11.06
CA TYR A 220 21.77 5.78 -10.65
C TYR A 220 21.56 7.27 -10.43
N ASP A 221 20.86 7.96 -11.33
CA ASP A 221 20.54 9.38 -11.22
C ASP A 221 19.63 9.73 -10.03
N ALA A 222 18.74 8.81 -9.64
CA ALA A 222 17.86 9.00 -8.47
C ALA A 222 18.64 8.99 -7.13
N PHE A 223 19.82 8.36 -7.09
CA PHE A 223 20.65 8.25 -5.89
C PHE A 223 21.79 9.29 -5.82
N GLU A 224 22.32 9.80 -6.96
CA GLU A 224 23.47 10.72 -6.96
C GLU A 224 23.19 12.11 -6.33
N GLY A 225 21.94 12.47 -6.09
CA GLY A 225 21.59 13.77 -5.48
C GLY A 225 21.82 13.87 -3.96
N ASP A 226 22.14 12.79 -3.26
CA ASP A 226 22.27 12.79 -1.80
C ASP A 226 23.39 11.88 -1.29
N ASN A 227 24.62 12.41 -1.34
CA ASN A 227 25.83 11.77 -0.80
C ASN A 227 25.81 11.54 0.73
N SER A 228 24.68 11.81 1.42
CA SER A 228 24.56 11.69 2.88
C SER A 228 24.06 10.32 3.36
N VAL A 229 23.75 9.39 2.45
CA VAL A 229 23.12 8.10 2.81
C VAL A 229 24.11 6.92 2.88
N PHE A 230 25.36 7.14 2.46
CA PHE A 230 26.41 6.11 2.55
C PHE A 230 27.37 6.40 3.72
N PHE A 231 26.89 6.25 4.97
CA PHE A 231 27.76 5.93 6.14
C PHE A 231 26.87 5.55 7.33
#